data_00c480112241fa00e11a1a7824f33d52
#
_entry.id   00c480112241fa00e11a1a7824f33d52
#
_cell.length_a   1.000
_cell.length_b   1.000
_cell.length_c   1.000
_cell.angle_alpha   90.00
_cell.angle_beta   90.00
_cell.angle_gamma   90.00
#
_symmetry.space_group_name_H-M   'P 1'
#
loop_
_entity.id
_entity.type
_entity.pdbx_description
1 polymer ?
#
loop_
_entity_poly.entity_id
_entity_poly.type
_entity_poly.pdbx_seq_one_letter_code
_entity_poly.pdbx_strand_id
1 'polypeptide(L)'
;MQRRDLLLSTFGPCLATLPSWASEPSSELAKVWRRERGVLLIRHALTEAGIGDPPGFVLGQCQTQRNLSDEGRQASRSIGEWMRVNQFAPDAVFSSQWCRCQDTARLAFMQFQDWPALNSTFEGRGDATAQIKALKDRLQTMPPQRTEVWVTHQVNMTALTGAYPAMGEGFLVDQRGRLLARGEMRV
;
A
#
# COMPACT_ATOMS: atom_id res chain seq x y z
N MET A 1 3.17 52.56 64.98
CA MET A 1 2.42 51.34 64.73
C MET A 1 2.15 51.28 63.22
N GLN A 2 2.99 50.56 62.47
CA GLN A 2 2.83 50.38 61.06
C GLN A 2 2.36 48.95 60.77
N ARG A 3 1.19 48.81 60.16
CA ARG A 3 0.67 47.50 59.67
C ARG A 3 1.27 47.18 58.32
N ARG A 4 1.91 46.02 58.22
CA ARG A 4 2.39 45.44 57.00
C ARG A 4 1.30 44.57 56.40
N ASP A 5 0.77 44.97 55.26
CA ASP A 5 -0.17 44.15 54.47
C ASP A 5 0.64 43.11 53.68
N LEU A 6 0.32 41.83 53.90
CA LEU A 6 0.88 40.68 53.20
C LEU A 6 0.00 40.40 51.98
N LEU A 7 0.54 40.68 50.80
CA LEU A 7 -0.09 40.28 49.53
C LEU A 7 0.21 38.78 49.26
N LEU A 8 -0.80 37.92 49.36
CA LEU A 8 -0.73 36.53 48.89
C LEU A 8 -0.95 36.52 47.39
N SER A 9 0.11 36.21 46.63
CA SER A 9 0.04 35.89 45.20
C SER A 9 -0.38 34.44 45.02
N THR A 10 -1.59 34.21 44.52
CA THR A 10 -2.08 32.90 44.13
C THR A 10 -1.57 32.57 42.71
N PHE A 11 -0.57 31.68 42.61
CA PHE A 11 -0.17 31.06 41.36
C PHE A 11 -1.22 29.98 40.98
N GLY A 12 -2.06 30.25 40.01
CA GLY A 12 -2.93 29.25 39.37
C GLY A 12 -2.14 28.30 38.48
N PRO A 13 -2.44 26.99 38.48
CA PRO A 13 -1.77 26.06 37.59
C PRO A 13 -2.19 26.34 36.15
N CYS A 14 -1.21 26.71 35.32
CA CYS A 14 -1.36 26.80 33.85
C CYS A 14 -1.41 25.37 33.30
N LEU A 15 -2.61 24.87 33.03
CA LEU A 15 -2.79 23.60 32.27
C LEU A 15 -2.38 23.86 30.83
N ALA A 16 -1.15 23.51 30.51
CA ALA A 16 -0.67 23.47 29.12
C ALA A 16 -1.39 22.33 28.38
N THR A 17 -2.39 22.68 27.56
CA THR A 17 -2.98 21.76 26.60
C THR A 17 -1.94 21.44 25.56
N LEU A 18 -1.39 20.21 25.58
CA LEU A 18 -0.53 19.70 24.52
C LEU A 18 -1.34 19.66 23.23
N PRO A 19 -0.82 20.23 22.11
CA PRO A 19 -1.51 20.09 20.83
C PRO A 19 -1.55 18.62 20.45
N SER A 20 -2.76 18.10 20.24
CA SER A 20 -2.99 16.78 19.67
C SER A 20 -2.50 16.79 18.22
N TRP A 21 -1.32 16.25 17.96
CA TRP A 21 -0.76 16.03 16.62
C TRP A 21 -1.39 14.82 15.93
N ALA A 22 -2.70 14.64 16.08
CA ALA A 22 -3.41 13.72 15.21
C ALA A 22 -3.47 14.37 13.82
N SER A 23 -2.43 14.12 13.00
CA SER A 23 -2.47 14.51 11.59
C SER A 23 -3.69 13.85 10.95
N GLU A 24 -4.61 14.68 10.44
CA GLU A 24 -5.74 14.22 9.64
C GLU A 24 -5.23 13.30 8.53
N PRO A 25 -5.91 12.17 8.24
CA PRO A 25 -5.51 11.28 7.17
C PRO A 25 -5.43 12.06 5.85
N SER A 26 -4.24 12.16 5.30
CA SER A 26 -3.90 13.07 4.20
C SER A 26 -4.51 12.69 2.85
N SER A 27 -5.15 11.53 2.73
CA SER A 27 -5.73 11.06 1.47
C SER A 27 -7.09 10.39 1.65
N GLU A 28 -7.93 10.46 0.60
CA GLU A 28 -9.22 9.75 0.54
C GLU A 28 -9.05 8.24 0.70
N LEU A 29 -7.98 7.67 0.15
CA LEU A 29 -7.63 6.26 0.32
C LEU A 29 -7.51 5.88 1.80
N ALA A 30 -6.82 6.71 2.61
CA ALA A 30 -6.66 6.46 4.04
C ALA A 30 -8.00 6.52 4.80
N LYS A 31 -8.84 7.50 4.48
CA LYS A 31 -10.18 7.65 5.09
C LYS A 31 -11.07 6.45 4.81
N VAL A 32 -11.13 6.03 3.54
CA VAL A 32 -11.98 4.91 3.13
C VAL A 32 -11.45 3.60 3.71
N TRP A 33 -10.13 3.36 3.73
CA TRP A 33 -9.58 2.11 4.29
C TRP A 33 -9.83 1.96 5.80
N ARG A 34 -9.81 3.04 6.57
CA ARG A 34 -10.18 2.99 8.00
C ARG A 34 -11.62 2.51 8.21
N ARG A 35 -12.52 2.88 7.31
CA ARG A 35 -13.96 2.60 7.42
C ARG A 35 -14.33 1.24 6.82
N GLU A 36 -13.85 0.94 5.63
CA GLU A 36 -14.36 -0.17 4.83
C GLU A 36 -13.54 -1.46 4.97
N ARG A 37 -12.25 -1.35 5.36
CA ARG A 37 -11.34 -2.50 5.33
C ARG A 37 -11.21 -3.08 3.89
N GLY A 38 -10.65 -4.28 3.75
CA GLY A 38 -10.54 -4.96 2.45
C GLY A 38 -9.10 -5.16 2.00
N VAL A 39 -8.91 -5.33 0.70
CA VAL A 39 -7.60 -5.55 0.09
C VAL A 39 -7.10 -4.27 -0.57
N LEU A 40 -5.87 -3.88 -0.22
CA LEU A 40 -5.14 -2.84 -0.92
C LEU A 40 -4.27 -3.49 -2.01
N LEU A 41 -4.70 -3.35 -3.26
CA LEU A 41 -3.89 -3.70 -4.42
C LEU A 41 -2.87 -2.57 -4.66
N ILE A 42 -1.60 -2.91 -4.85
CA ILE A 42 -0.55 -1.93 -5.18
C ILE A 42 0.09 -2.36 -6.50
N ARG A 43 0.04 -1.50 -7.52
CA ARG A 43 0.89 -1.70 -8.67
C ARG A 43 2.33 -1.49 -8.24
N HIS A 44 3.25 -2.40 -8.63
CA HIS A 44 4.68 -2.21 -8.38
C HIS A 44 5.11 -0.76 -8.65
N ALA A 45 6.08 -0.26 -7.92
CA ALA A 45 6.59 1.09 -8.05
C ALA A 45 7.31 1.32 -9.40
N LEU A 46 7.79 2.53 -9.63
CA LEU A 46 8.41 2.95 -10.89
C LEU A 46 9.59 2.04 -11.25
N THR A 47 9.63 1.64 -12.52
CA THR A 47 10.69 0.77 -13.06
C THR A 47 11.62 1.56 -13.96
N GLU A 48 12.77 0.99 -14.28
CA GLU A 48 13.60 1.45 -15.39
C GLU A 48 12.77 1.62 -16.65
N ALA A 49 13.20 2.52 -17.53
CA ALA A 49 12.50 2.82 -18.79
C ALA A 49 12.29 1.56 -19.64
N GLY A 50 11.17 1.51 -20.36
CA GLY A 50 10.83 0.40 -21.24
C GLY A 50 9.43 -0.14 -21.01
N ILE A 51 9.03 -1.07 -21.89
CA ILE A 51 7.75 -1.79 -21.85
C ILE A 51 8.06 -3.28 -21.75
N GLY A 52 7.35 -4.01 -20.86
CA GLY A 52 7.59 -5.44 -20.66
C GLY A 52 8.92 -5.75 -19.97
N ASP A 53 9.30 -6.99 -19.98
CA ASP A 53 10.61 -7.47 -19.54
C ASP A 53 11.51 -7.72 -20.76
N PRO A 54 12.84 -7.69 -20.63
CA PRO A 54 13.75 -8.01 -21.73
C PRO A 54 13.46 -9.38 -22.33
N PRO A 55 13.77 -9.60 -23.64
CA PRO A 55 13.70 -10.93 -24.22
C PRO A 55 14.54 -11.94 -23.44
N GLY A 56 13.99 -13.12 -23.16
CA GLY A 56 14.69 -14.18 -22.41
C GLY A 56 14.73 -13.97 -20.89
N PHE A 57 13.91 -13.04 -20.35
CA PHE A 57 13.81 -12.91 -18.89
C PHE A 57 13.44 -14.26 -18.24
N VAL A 58 13.98 -14.47 -17.05
CA VAL A 58 13.72 -15.67 -16.23
C VAL A 58 13.14 -15.23 -14.88
N LEU A 59 11.99 -15.81 -14.52
CA LEU A 59 11.36 -15.57 -13.22
C LEU A 59 12.32 -16.04 -12.11
N GLY A 60 12.50 -15.21 -11.07
CA GLY A 60 13.46 -15.47 -9.99
C GLY A 60 14.91 -15.04 -10.29
N GLN A 61 15.24 -14.64 -11.51
CA GLN A 61 16.54 -14.07 -11.87
C GLN A 61 16.41 -12.58 -12.15
N CYS A 62 16.55 -11.76 -11.11
CA CYS A 62 16.26 -10.32 -11.18
C CYS A 62 17.12 -9.57 -12.21
N GLN A 63 18.37 -10.01 -12.45
CA GLN A 63 19.25 -9.41 -13.45
C GLN A 63 18.73 -9.55 -14.89
N THR A 64 17.75 -10.45 -15.13
CA THR A 64 17.13 -10.65 -16.46
C THR A 64 15.79 -9.90 -16.60
N GLN A 65 15.32 -9.24 -15.54
CA GLN A 65 14.02 -8.59 -15.48
C GLN A 65 14.14 -7.06 -15.53
N ARG A 66 13.06 -6.39 -15.93
CA ARG A 66 12.94 -4.96 -15.77
C ARG A 66 12.63 -4.64 -14.31
N ASN A 67 13.61 -4.08 -13.61
CA ASN A 67 13.57 -3.82 -12.17
C ASN A 67 13.09 -2.40 -11.82
N LEU A 68 12.96 -2.10 -10.52
CA LEU A 68 12.66 -0.76 -10.04
C LEU A 68 13.82 0.19 -10.39
N SER A 69 13.48 1.41 -10.80
CA SER A 69 14.42 2.53 -10.80
C SER A 69 14.75 2.97 -9.37
N ASP A 70 15.71 3.88 -9.19
CA ASP A 70 16.03 4.42 -7.88
C ASP A 70 14.85 5.22 -7.31
N GLU A 71 14.13 5.97 -8.15
CA GLU A 71 12.89 6.66 -7.78
C GLU A 71 11.80 5.65 -7.35
N GLY A 72 11.71 4.51 -8.05
CA GLY A 72 10.80 3.43 -7.67
C GLY A 72 11.13 2.81 -6.32
N ARG A 73 12.41 2.63 -6.01
CA ARG A 73 12.84 2.17 -4.68
C ARG A 73 12.50 3.19 -3.59
N GLN A 74 12.69 4.48 -3.88
CA GLN A 74 12.31 5.55 -2.96
C GLN A 74 10.79 5.62 -2.77
N ALA A 75 10.01 5.55 -3.86
CA ALA A 75 8.55 5.51 -3.80
C ALA A 75 8.05 4.30 -2.97
N SER A 76 8.69 3.13 -3.10
CA SER A 76 8.36 1.95 -2.29
C SER A 76 8.56 2.19 -0.79
N ARG A 77 9.65 2.86 -0.39
CA ARG A 77 9.85 3.26 1.02
C ARG A 77 8.80 4.25 1.49
N SER A 78 8.41 5.21 0.62
CA SER A 78 7.35 6.19 0.94
C SER A 78 6.00 5.52 1.14
N ILE A 79 5.69 4.44 0.40
CA ILE A 79 4.49 3.61 0.65
C ILE A 79 4.52 3.07 2.09
N GLY A 80 5.64 2.49 2.51
CA GLY A 80 5.80 1.97 3.87
C GLY A 80 5.66 3.05 4.94
N GLU A 81 6.24 4.21 4.72
CA GLU A 81 6.12 5.36 5.62
C GLU A 81 4.66 5.86 5.70
N TRP A 82 3.96 5.95 4.57
CA TRP A 82 2.55 6.29 4.52
C TRP A 82 1.68 5.30 5.32
N MET A 83 1.96 4.00 5.21
CA MET A 83 1.29 2.97 6.01
C MET A 83 1.51 3.19 7.50
N ARG A 84 2.76 3.48 7.90
CA ARG A 84 3.14 3.73 9.29
C ARG A 84 2.48 4.99 9.86
N VAL A 85 2.52 6.11 9.13
CA VAL A 85 1.92 7.39 9.54
C VAL A 85 0.41 7.25 9.69
N ASN A 86 -0.24 6.51 8.80
CA ASN A 86 -1.67 6.24 8.87
C ASN A 86 -2.03 5.09 9.84
N GLN A 87 -1.05 4.48 10.53
CA GLN A 87 -1.25 3.37 11.46
C GLN A 87 -1.95 2.15 10.82
N PHE A 88 -1.64 1.87 9.55
CA PHE A 88 -2.15 0.70 8.86
C PHE A 88 -1.20 -0.48 9.02
N ALA A 89 -1.69 -1.54 9.65
CA ALA A 89 -0.99 -2.82 9.80
C ALA A 89 -1.83 -3.91 9.11
N PRO A 90 -1.48 -4.31 7.87
CA PRO A 90 -2.19 -5.39 7.19
C PRO A 90 -1.92 -6.73 7.87
N ASP A 91 -2.93 -7.61 7.89
CA ASP A 91 -2.79 -8.97 8.43
C ASP A 91 -1.88 -9.86 7.58
N ALA A 92 -1.75 -9.55 6.29
CA ALA A 92 -0.83 -10.22 5.39
C ALA A 92 -0.44 -9.32 4.21
N VAL A 93 0.76 -9.54 3.70
CA VAL A 93 1.26 -8.92 2.47
C VAL A 93 1.62 -10.03 1.49
N PHE A 94 1.05 -9.98 0.29
CA PHE A 94 1.36 -10.87 -0.81
C PHE A 94 1.98 -10.13 -1.97
N SER A 95 2.87 -10.78 -2.69
CA SER A 95 3.54 -10.21 -3.86
C SER A 95 3.51 -11.17 -5.04
N SER A 96 3.44 -10.59 -6.23
CA SER A 96 3.89 -11.28 -7.44
C SER A 96 5.35 -11.69 -7.31
N GLN A 97 5.72 -12.78 -7.96
CA GLN A 97 7.09 -13.32 -8.00
C GLN A 97 8.05 -12.50 -8.89
N TRP A 98 7.57 -11.46 -9.58
CA TRP A 98 8.43 -10.53 -10.31
C TRP A 98 9.25 -9.68 -9.36
N CYS A 99 10.54 -9.53 -9.62
CA CYS A 99 11.47 -8.83 -8.74
C CYS A 99 11.02 -7.38 -8.43
N ARG A 100 10.46 -6.65 -9.39
CA ARG A 100 9.91 -5.29 -9.14
C ARG A 100 8.76 -5.27 -8.13
N CYS A 101 7.92 -6.34 -8.09
CA CYS A 101 6.87 -6.45 -7.09
C CYS A 101 7.43 -6.85 -5.73
N GLN A 102 8.33 -7.85 -5.70
CA GLN A 102 8.99 -8.28 -4.47
C GLN A 102 9.81 -7.14 -3.85
N ASP A 103 10.52 -6.34 -4.66
CA ASP A 103 11.27 -5.19 -4.16
C ASP A 103 10.34 -4.08 -3.65
N THR A 104 9.22 -3.81 -4.33
CA THR A 104 8.20 -2.89 -3.81
C THR A 104 7.67 -3.39 -2.46
N ALA A 105 7.32 -4.67 -2.35
CA ALA A 105 6.81 -5.24 -1.11
C ALA A 105 7.86 -5.25 0.02
N ARG A 106 9.10 -5.62 -0.29
CA ARG A 106 10.22 -5.67 0.68
C ARG A 106 10.54 -4.30 1.24
N LEU A 107 10.61 -3.27 0.37
CA LEU A 107 10.95 -1.91 0.77
C LEU A 107 9.83 -1.22 1.56
N ALA A 108 8.57 -1.57 1.27
CA ALA A 108 7.42 -0.99 1.94
C ALA A 108 7.04 -1.72 3.24
N PHE A 109 7.15 -3.07 3.28
CA PHE A 109 6.57 -3.89 4.36
C PHE A 109 7.56 -4.81 5.04
N MET A 110 8.79 -4.93 4.55
CA MET A 110 9.86 -5.84 4.99
C MET A 110 9.53 -7.33 4.81
N GLN A 111 8.33 -7.78 5.17
CA GLN A 111 7.88 -9.17 5.07
C GLN A 111 6.70 -9.29 4.09
N PHE A 112 6.74 -10.31 3.27
CA PHE A 112 5.67 -10.65 2.34
C PHE A 112 5.76 -12.15 1.97
N GLN A 113 4.70 -12.64 1.34
CA GLN A 113 4.65 -14.00 0.78
C GLN A 113 4.45 -13.90 -0.74
N ASP A 114 5.18 -14.74 -1.48
CA ASP A 114 4.95 -14.86 -2.91
C ASP A 114 3.61 -15.55 -3.19
N TRP A 115 2.86 -14.98 -4.12
CA TRP A 115 1.61 -15.57 -4.57
C TRP A 115 1.52 -15.53 -6.11
N PRO A 116 1.66 -16.70 -6.80
CA PRO A 116 1.70 -16.75 -8.27
C PRO A 116 0.47 -16.15 -8.96
N ALA A 117 -0.71 -16.14 -8.31
CA ALA A 117 -1.90 -15.50 -8.88
C ALA A 117 -1.76 -13.98 -9.09
N LEU A 118 -0.78 -13.33 -8.42
CA LEU A 118 -0.45 -11.92 -8.61
C LEU A 118 0.54 -11.67 -9.76
N ASN A 119 1.03 -12.71 -10.42
CA ASN A 119 2.01 -12.60 -11.51
C ASN A 119 1.44 -11.86 -12.72
N SER A 120 2.31 -11.27 -13.53
CA SER A 120 1.90 -10.55 -14.74
C SER A 120 1.44 -11.51 -15.83
N THR A 121 0.29 -11.21 -16.41
CA THR A 121 -0.21 -11.88 -17.62
C THR A 121 0.04 -11.07 -18.90
N PHE A 122 0.83 -9.99 -18.78
CA PHE A 122 1.19 -9.15 -19.91
C PHE A 122 1.92 -9.98 -20.99
N GLU A 123 1.66 -9.69 -22.27
CA GLU A 123 2.18 -10.45 -23.43
C GLU A 123 1.74 -11.93 -23.45
N GLY A 124 0.55 -12.24 -22.93
CA GLY A 124 0.00 -13.61 -22.98
C GLY A 124 0.68 -14.59 -22.03
N ARG A 125 1.37 -14.11 -20.99
CA ARG A 125 2.04 -14.96 -19.99
C ARG A 125 1.02 -15.55 -19.02
N GLY A 126 1.26 -16.79 -18.62
CA GLY A 126 0.43 -17.49 -17.63
C GLY A 126 -1.02 -17.73 -18.09
N ASP A 127 -1.89 -18.03 -17.15
CA ASP A 127 -3.33 -18.20 -17.36
C ASP A 127 -4.08 -17.05 -16.66
N ALA A 128 -4.41 -16.01 -17.43
CA ALA A 128 -5.11 -14.83 -16.92
C ALA A 128 -6.47 -15.18 -16.30
N THR A 129 -7.20 -16.16 -16.87
CA THR A 129 -8.51 -16.57 -16.38
C THR A 129 -8.40 -17.25 -15.00
N ALA A 130 -7.49 -18.20 -14.89
CA ALA A 130 -7.24 -18.90 -13.62
C ALA A 130 -6.70 -17.94 -12.54
N GLN A 131 -5.80 -17.03 -12.90
CA GLN A 131 -5.26 -16.06 -11.96
C GLN A 131 -6.35 -15.11 -11.44
N ILE A 132 -7.15 -14.50 -12.31
CA ILE A 132 -8.23 -13.60 -11.89
C ILE A 132 -9.29 -14.35 -11.08
N LYS A 133 -9.59 -15.61 -11.43
CA LYS A 133 -10.47 -16.45 -10.61
C LYS A 133 -9.89 -16.63 -9.19
N ALA A 134 -8.61 -16.95 -9.06
CA ALA A 134 -7.96 -17.15 -7.76
C ALA A 134 -8.00 -15.86 -6.91
N LEU A 135 -7.78 -14.69 -7.51
CA LEU A 135 -7.89 -13.40 -6.82
C LEU A 135 -9.32 -13.14 -6.33
N LYS A 136 -10.33 -13.39 -7.17
CA LYS A 136 -11.77 -13.23 -6.81
C LYS A 136 -12.18 -14.21 -5.72
N ASP A 137 -11.78 -15.47 -5.82
CA ASP A 137 -12.08 -16.49 -4.81
C ASP A 137 -11.52 -16.08 -3.44
N ARG A 138 -10.27 -15.59 -3.40
CA ARG A 138 -9.68 -15.10 -2.14
C ARG A 138 -10.41 -13.90 -1.58
N LEU A 139 -10.78 -12.91 -2.40
CA LEU A 139 -11.57 -11.76 -1.97
C LEU A 139 -12.89 -12.21 -1.32
N GLN A 140 -13.59 -13.15 -1.94
CA GLN A 140 -14.90 -13.63 -1.47
C GLN A 140 -14.81 -14.47 -0.20
N THR A 141 -13.72 -15.21 0.00
CA THR A 141 -13.54 -16.10 1.15
C THR A 141 -12.81 -15.44 2.33
N MET A 142 -12.27 -14.24 2.13
CA MET A 142 -11.55 -13.51 3.18
C MET A 142 -12.52 -13.05 4.28
N PRO A 143 -12.16 -13.23 5.59
CA PRO A 143 -12.97 -12.69 6.67
C PRO A 143 -13.18 -11.17 6.54
N PRO A 144 -14.38 -10.64 6.84
CA PRO A 144 -14.70 -9.21 6.61
C PRO A 144 -13.78 -8.22 7.32
N GLN A 145 -13.23 -8.58 8.47
CA GLN A 145 -12.33 -7.71 9.25
C GLN A 145 -10.86 -7.82 8.83
N ARG A 146 -10.53 -8.81 8.00
CA ARG A 146 -9.16 -9.02 7.55
C ARG A 146 -8.76 -7.98 6.51
N THR A 147 -7.53 -7.50 6.62
CA THR A 147 -6.91 -6.56 5.69
C THR A 147 -5.68 -7.20 5.06
N GLU A 148 -5.56 -7.12 3.76
CA GLU A 148 -4.40 -7.64 3.05
C GLU A 148 -3.86 -6.58 2.07
N VAL A 149 -2.56 -6.66 1.81
CA VAL A 149 -1.91 -5.90 0.74
C VAL A 149 -1.43 -6.87 -0.34
N TRP A 150 -1.77 -6.60 -1.59
CA TRP A 150 -1.35 -7.39 -2.74
C TRP A 150 -0.54 -6.53 -3.70
N VAL A 151 0.76 -6.76 -3.76
CA VAL A 151 1.67 -6.06 -4.70
C VAL A 151 1.68 -6.83 -6.03
N THR A 152 1.22 -6.17 -7.08
CA THR A 152 0.94 -6.83 -8.36
C THR A 152 1.21 -5.90 -9.56
N HIS A 153 0.61 -6.21 -10.69
CA HIS A 153 0.79 -5.56 -11.98
C HIS A 153 -0.49 -4.86 -12.43
N GLN A 154 -0.34 -3.90 -13.33
CA GLN A 154 -1.46 -3.16 -13.93
C GLN A 154 -2.53 -4.11 -14.52
N VAL A 155 -2.11 -5.15 -15.22
CA VAL A 155 -3.04 -6.08 -15.89
C VAL A 155 -4.02 -6.74 -14.92
N ASN A 156 -3.55 -7.17 -13.73
CA ASN A 156 -4.38 -7.79 -12.72
C ASN A 156 -5.35 -6.77 -12.06
N MET A 157 -4.84 -5.58 -11.74
CA MET A 157 -5.66 -4.52 -11.15
C MET A 157 -6.76 -4.07 -12.11
N THR A 158 -6.44 -3.88 -13.39
CA THR A 158 -7.42 -3.52 -14.40
C THR A 158 -8.44 -4.64 -14.65
N ALA A 159 -8.01 -5.89 -14.69
CA ALA A 159 -8.92 -7.03 -14.87
C ALA A 159 -9.89 -7.22 -13.69
N LEU A 160 -9.48 -6.87 -12.47
CA LEU A 160 -10.35 -6.91 -11.29
C LEU A 160 -11.31 -5.74 -11.20
N THR A 161 -10.85 -4.52 -11.51
CA THR A 161 -11.54 -3.28 -11.14
C THR A 161 -12.07 -2.48 -12.34
N GLY A 162 -11.61 -2.79 -13.55
CA GLY A 162 -11.87 -2.00 -14.75
C GLY A 162 -11.05 -0.70 -14.84
N ALA A 163 -10.32 -0.30 -13.77
CA ALA A 163 -9.57 0.93 -13.71
C ALA A 163 -8.08 0.71 -13.98
N TYR A 164 -7.40 1.74 -14.50
CA TYR A 164 -5.98 1.68 -14.83
C TYR A 164 -5.15 2.37 -13.74
N PRO A 165 -4.26 1.66 -13.01
CA PRO A 165 -3.43 2.24 -11.97
C PRO A 165 -2.15 2.88 -12.53
N ALA A 166 -1.68 3.97 -11.93
CA ALA A 166 -0.30 4.43 -12.06
C ALA A 166 0.68 3.49 -11.33
N MET A 167 1.98 3.57 -11.62
CA MET A 167 3.00 2.82 -10.87
C MET A 167 3.08 3.35 -9.43
N GLY A 168 3.08 2.45 -8.46
CA GLY A 168 3.05 2.78 -7.04
C GLY A 168 1.68 3.21 -6.50
N GLU A 169 0.65 3.27 -7.35
CA GLU A 169 -0.70 3.61 -6.91
C GLU A 169 -1.38 2.43 -6.20
N GLY A 170 -2.13 2.75 -5.14
CA GLY A 170 -2.96 1.82 -4.38
C GLY A 170 -4.43 1.89 -4.76
N PHE A 171 -5.06 0.73 -4.90
CA PHE A 171 -6.50 0.54 -5.10
C PHE A 171 -7.07 -0.26 -3.94
N LEU A 172 -7.93 0.34 -3.13
CA LEU A 172 -8.69 -0.39 -2.13
C LEU A 172 -9.90 -1.04 -2.78
N VAL A 173 -10.04 -2.35 -2.62
CA VAL A 173 -11.17 -3.10 -3.15
C VAL A 173 -11.91 -3.86 -2.05
N ASP A 174 -13.24 -4.02 -2.23
CA ASP A 174 -14.07 -4.85 -1.36
C ASP A 174 -14.00 -6.35 -1.73
N GLN A 175 -14.73 -7.19 -0.98
CA GLN A 175 -14.79 -8.63 -1.23
C GLN A 175 -15.39 -9.03 -2.59
N ARG A 176 -16.02 -8.10 -3.31
CA ARG A 176 -16.52 -8.30 -4.67
C ARG A 176 -15.57 -7.81 -5.75
N GLY A 177 -14.42 -7.27 -5.36
CA GLY A 177 -13.44 -6.66 -6.27
C GLY A 177 -13.84 -5.26 -6.76
N ARG A 178 -14.86 -4.62 -6.16
CA ARG A 178 -15.24 -3.25 -6.51
C ARG A 178 -14.22 -2.28 -5.94
N LEU A 179 -13.79 -1.33 -6.78
CA LEU A 179 -12.91 -0.25 -6.37
C LEU A 179 -13.66 0.70 -5.42
N LEU A 180 -13.18 0.82 -4.18
CA LEU A 180 -13.73 1.69 -3.15
C LEU A 180 -13.02 3.04 -3.11
N ALA A 181 -11.69 3.04 -3.24
CA ALA A 181 -10.85 4.23 -3.27
C ALA A 181 -9.54 3.93 -4.00
N ARG A 182 -8.89 4.97 -4.48
CA ARG A 182 -7.56 4.88 -5.09
C ARG A 182 -6.72 6.09 -4.72
N GLY A 183 -5.40 5.96 -4.79
CA GLY A 183 -4.52 7.09 -4.56
C GLY A 183 -3.05 6.74 -4.47
N GLU A 184 -2.22 7.76 -4.50
CA GLU A 184 -0.81 7.67 -4.23
C GLU A 184 -0.56 7.60 -2.71
N MET A 185 0.39 6.78 -2.30
CA MET A 185 0.78 6.59 -0.90
C MET A 185 2.11 7.29 -0.66
N ARG A 186 2.03 8.61 -0.44
CA ARG A 186 3.18 9.48 -0.16
C ARG A 186 2.95 10.24 1.14
N VAL A 187 4.03 10.50 1.86
CA VAL A 187 4.07 11.35 3.07
C VAL A 187 4.70 12.68 2.71
#